data_eb0a80821d00df31d6405b6e9ba98fad
#
_entry.id   eb0a80821d00df31d6405b6e9ba98fad
#
_cell.length_a   1.000
_cell.length_b   1.000
_cell.length_c   1.000
_cell.angle_alpha   90.00
_cell.angle_beta   90.00
_cell.angle_gamma   90.00
#
_symmetry.space_group_name_H-M   'P 1'
#
loop_
_entity.id
_entity.type
_entity.pdbx_description
1 polymer ?
#
loop_
_entity_poly.entity_id
_entity_poly.type
_entity_poly.pdbx_seq_one_letter_code
_entity_poly.pdbx_strand_id
1 'polypeptide(L)'
;MATEDLALLPIDIQDTETAGAFISFLEPFLPFSCGLIGLTQSHLTSQPDPYLKAWATFDFNYRSTSEVPKLFTVAVFTPIQGRLFCSADTSPEDVTAEELIHRERVVRLYVVTATSLIQTLPGHEEDSEYLLGVVHEKFFPLVKPYAGDAPTPPYRLFFCPPPDTEVIKTTVTGPDTSRWLVTGLEESDLELVRSTSHFQRTIEYLRTRIPTSACIRDPDSADGRRPVAWLMKHLDGSMGALYVDPDYRGKRLGALVVSECIKRLGENSVPDKFSWSTSTKFHPRFSEFFNHLEGWEAGWRTWWVRLDVVKHGRVVHRAIN
;
A
#
# COMPACT_ATOMS: atom_id res chain seq x y z
N MET A 1 -13.66 13.45 -32.77
CA MET A 1 -13.08 12.15 -32.45
C MET A 1 -14.14 11.37 -31.70
N ALA A 2 -14.53 10.19 -32.19
CA ALA A 2 -15.45 9.30 -31.48
C ALA A 2 -14.80 8.96 -30.13
N THR A 3 -15.49 9.24 -29.06
CA THR A 3 -15.09 8.85 -27.71
C THR A 3 -15.28 7.33 -27.64
N GLU A 4 -14.23 6.55 -27.90
CA GLU A 4 -14.25 5.14 -27.57
C GLU A 4 -14.68 5.00 -26.10
N ASP A 5 -15.63 4.13 -25.86
CA ASP A 5 -16.17 3.91 -24.51
C ASP A 5 -15.03 3.33 -23.65
N LEU A 6 -14.51 4.14 -22.73
CA LEU A 6 -13.51 3.69 -21.78
C LEU A 6 -14.12 2.55 -20.94
N ALA A 7 -13.45 1.42 -20.89
CA ALA A 7 -13.83 0.26 -20.09
C ALA A 7 -12.68 -0.17 -19.17
N LEU A 8 -13.02 -0.85 -18.08
CA LEU A 8 -12.06 -1.58 -17.26
C LEU A 8 -12.06 -3.04 -17.74
N LEU A 9 -10.97 -3.45 -18.37
CA LEU A 9 -10.77 -4.80 -18.88
C LEU A 9 -10.06 -5.65 -17.82
N PRO A 10 -10.51 -6.88 -17.56
CA PRO A 10 -9.94 -7.73 -16.53
C PRO A 10 -8.52 -8.20 -16.91
N ILE A 11 -7.66 -8.33 -15.91
CA ILE A 11 -6.35 -8.95 -16.00
C ILE A 11 -6.39 -10.21 -15.15
N ASP A 12 -6.02 -11.36 -15.71
CA ASP A 12 -6.01 -12.64 -15.00
C ASP A 12 -4.77 -12.78 -14.11
N ILE A 13 -4.76 -12.05 -12.98
CA ILE A 13 -3.66 -12.11 -12.00
C ILE A 13 -3.72 -13.35 -11.11
N GLN A 14 -4.70 -14.25 -11.26
CA GLN A 14 -4.67 -15.58 -10.66
C GLN A 14 -3.70 -16.51 -11.39
N ASP A 15 -3.44 -16.27 -12.67
CA ASP A 15 -2.34 -16.87 -13.39
C ASP A 15 -0.99 -16.26 -12.96
N THR A 16 -0.09 -17.08 -12.47
CA THR A 16 1.19 -16.63 -11.87
C THR A 16 2.09 -15.91 -12.90
N GLU A 17 2.07 -16.34 -14.16
CA GLU A 17 2.87 -15.73 -15.24
C GLU A 17 2.34 -14.33 -15.56
N THR A 18 1.02 -14.20 -15.69
CA THR A 18 0.33 -12.91 -15.91
C THR A 18 0.56 -11.96 -14.73
N ALA A 19 0.46 -12.45 -13.50
CA ALA A 19 0.70 -11.62 -12.30
C ALA A 19 2.17 -11.14 -12.23
N GLY A 20 3.12 -12.00 -12.54
CA GLY A 20 4.54 -11.62 -12.64
C GLY A 20 4.80 -10.57 -13.72
N ALA A 21 4.21 -10.74 -14.90
CA ALA A 21 4.28 -9.77 -15.99
C ALA A 21 3.61 -8.42 -15.62
N PHE A 22 2.49 -8.46 -14.89
CA PHE A 22 1.82 -7.27 -14.40
C PHE A 22 2.67 -6.49 -13.40
N ILE A 23 3.37 -7.17 -12.49
CA ILE A 23 4.36 -6.54 -11.59
C ILE A 23 5.45 -5.87 -12.42
N SER A 24 6.08 -6.59 -13.36
CA SER A 24 7.15 -6.05 -14.21
C SER A 24 6.70 -4.85 -15.04
N PHE A 25 5.45 -4.87 -15.52
CA PHE A 25 4.83 -3.73 -16.20
C PHE A 25 4.72 -2.49 -15.30
N LEU A 26 4.44 -2.68 -14.02
CA LEU A 26 4.24 -1.60 -13.05
C LEU A 26 5.55 -1.05 -12.45
N GLU A 27 6.64 -1.82 -12.46
CA GLU A 27 7.93 -1.41 -11.87
C GLU A 27 8.48 -0.07 -12.40
N PRO A 28 8.41 0.25 -13.71
CA PRO A 28 8.88 1.55 -14.22
C PRO A 28 8.11 2.76 -13.68
N PHE A 29 6.94 2.54 -13.08
CA PHE A 29 6.09 3.59 -12.53
C PHE A 29 6.22 3.74 -11.00
N LEU A 30 7.19 3.07 -10.38
CA LEU A 30 7.50 3.33 -8.98
C LEU A 30 7.97 4.80 -8.80
N PRO A 31 7.57 5.43 -7.69
CA PRO A 31 6.83 4.93 -6.53
C PRO A 31 5.30 4.94 -6.65
N PHE A 32 4.71 5.42 -7.74
CA PHE A 32 3.26 5.63 -7.90
C PHE A 32 2.46 4.31 -7.91
N SER A 33 3.04 3.25 -8.43
CA SER A 33 2.46 1.90 -8.56
C SER A 33 2.67 1.01 -7.34
N CYS A 34 3.39 1.45 -6.31
CA CYS A 34 3.87 0.62 -5.20
C CYS A 34 2.78 -0.21 -4.50
N GLY A 35 1.60 0.38 -4.28
CA GLY A 35 0.51 -0.33 -3.61
C GLY A 35 -0.11 -1.44 -4.45
N LEU A 36 -0.14 -1.31 -5.79
CA LEU A 36 -0.62 -2.35 -6.69
C LEU A 36 0.39 -3.50 -6.75
N ILE A 37 1.68 -3.17 -6.91
CA ILE A 37 2.77 -4.15 -6.88
C ILE A 37 2.73 -4.94 -5.58
N GLY A 38 2.63 -4.26 -4.43
CA GLY A 38 2.63 -4.90 -3.12
C GLY A 38 1.48 -5.89 -2.94
N LEU A 39 0.24 -5.53 -3.33
CA LEU A 39 -0.90 -6.44 -3.27
C LEU A 39 -0.71 -7.67 -4.18
N THR A 40 -0.28 -7.47 -5.42
CA THR A 40 -0.05 -8.55 -6.38
C THR A 40 1.10 -9.46 -5.92
N GLN A 41 2.16 -8.89 -5.39
CA GLN A 41 3.31 -9.64 -4.88
C GLN A 41 2.96 -10.46 -3.63
N SER A 42 2.19 -9.89 -2.69
CA SER A 42 1.68 -10.63 -1.54
C SER A 42 0.85 -11.84 -1.93
N HIS A 43 0.02 -11.71 -2.96
CA HIS A 43 -0.75 -12.81 -3.52
C HIS A 43 0.16 -13.94 -4.04
N LEU A 44 1.23 -13.58 -4.76
CA LEU A 44 2.14 -14.58 -5.33
C LEU A 44 3.02 -15.28 -4.30
N THR A 45 3.38 -14.61 -3.21
CA THR A 45 4.47 -15.09 -2.34
C THR A 45 4.04 -15.53 -0.95
N SER A 46 3.13 -14.80 -0.32
CA SER A 46 2.91 -14.98 1.12
C SER A 46 1.46 -15.26 1.52
N GLN A 47 0.52 -14.77 0.75
CA GLN A 47 -0.90 -14.90 1.08
C GLN A 47 -1.75 -14.91 -0.20
N PRO A 48 -1.86 -16.06 -0.86
CA PRO A 48 -2.76 -16.20 -2.01
C PRO A 48 -4.17 -15.77 -1.66
N ASP A 49 -4.70 -14.84 -2.44
CA ASP A 49 -6.07 -14.33 -2.29
C ASP A 49 -6.87 -14.68 -3.56
N PRO A 50 -7.79 -15.64 -3.51
CA PRO A 50 -8.57 -16.05 -4.67
C PRO A 50 -9.51 -14.95 -5.17
N TYR A 51 -9.75 -13.94 -4.36
CA TYR A 51 -10.61 -12.80 -4.68
C TYR A 51 -9.83 -11.57 -5.16
N LEU A 52 -8.50 -11.64 -5.17
CA LEU A 52 -7.69 -10.57 -5.76
C LEU A 52 -8.02 -10.46 -7.26
N LYS A 53 -8.38 -9.26 -7.70
CA LYS A 53 -8.72 -8.95 -9.09
C LYS A 53 -7.94 -7.73 -9.55
N ALA A 54 -7.61 -7.69 -10.84
CA ALA A 54 -7.00 -6.53 -11.47
C ALA A 54 -7.71 -6.16 -12.77
N TRP A 55 -7.70 -4.87 -13.09
CA TRP A 55 -8.25 -4.31 -14.32
C TRP A 55 -7.34 -3.21 -14.88
N ALA A 56 -7.40 -3.04 -16.19
CA ALA A 56 -6.77 -1.91 -16.87
C ALA A 56 -7.77 -1.23 -17.82
N THR A 57 -7.50 0.02 -18.17
CA THR A 57 -8.25 0.75 -19.23
C THR A 57 -7.77 0.39 -20.63
N PHE A 58 -6.99 -0.66 -20.79
CA PHE A 58 -6.49 -1.20 -22.05
C PHE A 58 -6.37 -2.72 -21.95
N ASP A 59 -6.30 -3.40 -23.09
CA ASP A 59 -6.10 -4.85 -23.10
C ASP A 59 -4.68 -5.19 -22.67
N PHE A 60 -4.54 -5.69 -21.44
CA PHE A 60 -3.26 -6.11 -20.88
C PHE A 60 -2.90 -7.51 -21.39
N ASN A 61 -2.12 -7.56 -22.45
CA ASN A 61 -1.59 -8.81 -22.99
C ASN A 61 -0.06 -8.77 -23.04
N TYR A 62 0.60 -9.31 -22.02
CA TYR A 62 2.07 -9.31 -21.90
C TYR A 62 2.76 -10.15 -23.00
N ARG A 63 2.03 -11.01 -23.70
CA ARG A 63 2.52 -11.81 -24.84
C ARG A 63 2.39 -11.06 -26.17
N SER A 64 1.70 -9.94 -26.18
CA SER A 64 1.50 -9.11 -27.37
C SER A 64 2.39 -7.87 -27.32
N THR A 65 2.88 -7.46 -28.50
CA THR A 65 3.57 -6.18 -28.70
C THR A 65 2.59 -5.02 -28.91
N SER A 66 1.31 -5.18 -28.53
CA SER A 66 0.33 -4.10 -28.63
C SER A 66 0.80 -2.89 -27.85
N GLU A 67 0.72 -1.71 -28.45
CA GLU A 67 1.17 -0.47 -27.84
C GLU A 67 0.30 -0.15 -26.62
N VAL A 68 0.94 0.00 -25.46
CA VAL A 68 0.28 0.51 -24.25
C VAL A 68 -0.07 1.98 -24.49
N PRO A 69 -1.33 2.40 -24.27
CA PRO A 69 -1.72 3.81 -24.41
C PRO A 69 -0.86 4.71 -23.51
N LYS A 70 -0.57 5.93 -23.93
CA LYS A 70 0.15 6.91 -23.11
C LYS A 70 -0.61 7.24 -21.83
N LEU A 71 -1.93 7.36 -21.95
CA LEU A 71 -2.84 7.61 -20.83
C LEU A 71 -3.64 6.34 -20.53
N PHE A 72 -3.34 5.73 -19.40
CA PHE A 72 -4.01 4.53 -18.92
C PHE A 72 -4.19 4.57 -17.41
N THR A 73 -5.06 3.71 -16.93
CA THR A 73 -5.23 3.43 -15.50
C THR A 73 -5.28 1.94 -15.26
N VAL A 74 -4.70 1.51 -14.17
CA VAL A 74 -4.80 0.16 -13.64
C VAL A 74 -5.34 0.18 -12.22
N ALA A 75 -6.07 -0.87 -11.85
CA ALA A 75 -6.65 -1.02 -10.53
C ALA A 75 -6.48 -2.46 -10.03
N VAL A 76 -6.25 -2.59 -8.72
CA VAL A 76 -6.22 -3.89 -8.02
C VAL A 76 -7.22 -3.83 -6.87
N PHE A 77 -8.00 -4.89 -6.73
CA PHE A 77 -9.04 -5.04 -5.72
C PHE A 77 -8.80 -6.31 -4.90
N THR A 78 -8.95 -6.17 -3.58
CA THR A 78 -9.11 -7.28 -2.64
C THR A 78 -10.52 -7.22 -2.04
N PRO A 79 -10.96 -8.21 -1.26
CA PRO A 79 -12.26 -8.14 -0.57
C PRO A 79 -12.50 -6.88 0.26
N ILE A 80 -11.46 -6.31 0.83
CA ILE A 80 -11.58 -5.23 1.81
C ILE A 80 -11.05 -3.87 1.34
N GLN A 81 -10.24 -3.85 0.30
CA GLN A 81 -9.61 -2.61 -0.17
C GLN A 81 -9.14 -2.70 -1.62
N GLY A 82 -8.97 -1.55 -2.25
CA GLY A 82 -8.39 -1.46 -3.59
C GLY A 82 -7.32 -0.39 -3.72
N ARG A 83 -6.62 -0.45 -4.83
CA ARG A 83 -5.60 0.52 -5.25
C ARG A 83 -5.85 0.92 -6.69
N LEU A 84 -5.47 2.14 -7.00
CA LEU A 84 -5.64 2.77 -8.32
C LEU A 84 -4.37 3.53 -8.67
N PHE A 85 -3.90 3.36 -9.90
CA PHE A 85 -2.76 4.10 -10.46
C PHE A 85 -3.09 4.54 -11.89
N CYS A 86 -2.78 5.80 -12.22
CA CYS A 86 -2.86 6.34 -13.56
C CYS A 86 -1.47 6.73 -14.06
N SER A 87 -1.14 6.42 -15.32
CA SER A 87 0.15 6.79 -15.92
C SER A 87 0.46 8.29 -15.81
N ALA A 88 -0.55 9.15 -15.86
CA ALA A 88 -0.42 10.58 -15.69
C ALA A 88 -0.10 11.04 -14.25
N ASP A 89 -0.11 10.13 -13.25
CA ASP A 89 0.31 10.46 -11.89
C ASP A 89 1.82 10.75 -11.81
N THR A 90 2.60 10.17 -12.72
CA THR A 90 4.05 10.34 -12.79
C THR A 90 4.48 11.72 -13.30
N SER A 91 3.59 12.47 -13.97
CA SER A 91 3.87 13.81 -14.43
C SER A 91 3.80 14.82 -13.28
N PRO A 92 4.79 15.72 -13.13
CA PRO A 92 4.72 16.83 -12.17
C PRO A 92 3.76 17.94 -12.63
N GLU A 93 3.33 17.92 -13.90
CA GLU A 93 2.51 18.96 -14.51
C GLU A 93 1.06 18.94 -13.99
N ASP A 94 0.36 20.06 -14.21
CA ASP A 94 -1.06 20.17 -13.92
C ASP A 94 -1.89 19.20 -14.78
N VAL A 95 -3.02 18.79 -14.25
CA VAL A 95 -3.93 17.86 -14.94
C VAL A 95 -4.50 18.50 -16.20
N THR A 96 -4.27 17.90 -17.35
CA THR A 96 -4.85 18.33 -18.62
C THR A 96 -6.34 18.03 -18.68
N ALA A 97 -7.07 18.67 -19.61
CA ALA A 97 -8.48 18.40 -19.83
C ALA A 97 -8.75 16.93 -20.22
N GLU A 98 -7.87 16.33 -21.03
CA GLU A 98 -7.96 14.92 -21.42
C GLU A 98 -7.78 14.00 -20.23
N GLU A 99 -6.76 14.24 -19.41
CA GLU A 99 -6.53 13.49 -18.16
C GLU A 99 -7.69 13.62 -17.18
N LEU A 100 -8.28 14.81 -17.05
CA LEU A 100 -9.44 15.02 -16.19
C LEU A 100 -10.62 14.16 -16.62
N ILE A 101 -10.97 14.18 -17.92
CA ILE A 101 -12.05 13.37 -18.49
C ILE A 101 -11.76 11.87 -18.27
N HIS A 102 -10.53 11.43 -18.51
CA HIS A 102 -10.12 10.05 -18.29
C HIS A 102 -10.32 9.64 -16.83
N ARG A 103 -9.81 10.45 -15.89
CA ARG A 103 -9.89 10.19 -14.43
C ARG A 103 -11.34 10.16 -13.94
N GLU A 104 -12.19 11.07 -14.40
CA GLU A 104 -13.63 11.08 -14.06
C GLU A 104 -14.33 9.78 -14.50
N ARG A 105 -14.07 9.33 -15.72
CA ARG A 105 -14.62 8.07 -16.24
C ARG A 105 -14.11 6.88 -15.44
N VAL A 106 -12.81 6.83 -15.19
CA VAL A 106 -12.19 5.76 -14.40
C VAL A 106 -12.79 5.67 -12.99
N VAL A 107 -12.94 6.80 -12.30
CA VAL A 107 -13.55 6.80 -10.95
C VAL A 107 -14.97 6.22 -10.97
N ARG A 108 -15.79 6.58 -11.96
CA ARG A 108 -17.13 6.01 -12.11
C ARG A 108 -17.09 4.49 -12.33
N LEU A 109 -16.25 4.04 -13.27
CA LEU A 109 -16.07 2.61 -13.54
C LEU A 109 -15.53 1.87 -12.32
N TYR A 110 -14.60 2.46 -11.59
CA TYR A 110 -14.04 1.89 -10.37
C TYR A 110 -15.13 1.67 -9.31
N VAL A 111 -15.99 2.67 -9.06
CA VAL A 111 -17.07 2.57 -8.06
C VAL A 111 -18.06 1.46 -8.45
N VAL A 112 -18.43 1.36 -9.73
CA VAL A 112 -19.31 0.29 -10.22
C VAL A 112 -18.66 -1.08 -10.06
N THR A 113 -17.40 -1.21 -10.45
CA THR A 113 -16.64 -2.46 -10.35
C THR A 113 -16.48 -2.89 -8.89
N ALA A 114 -16.13 -1.97 -7.99
CA ALA A 114 -16.02 -2.24 -6.56
C ALA A 114 -17.37 -2.71 -5.97
N THR A 115 -18.48 -2.05 -6.33
CA THR A 115 -19.83 -2.45 -5.91
C THR A 115 -20.17 -3.86 -6.36
N SER A 116 -19.98 -4.13 -7.64
CA SER A 116 -20.27 -5.45 -8.22
C SER A 116 -19.42 -6.55 -7.56
N LEU A 117 -18.13 -6.25 -7.32
CA LEU A 117 -17.23 -7.19 -6.69
C LEU A 117 -17.67 -7.52 -5.26
N ILE A 118 -17.91 -6.51 -4.42
CA ILE A 118 -18.29 -6.70 -3.02
C ILE A 118 -19.57 -7.52 -2.91
N GLN A 119 -20.58 -7.22 -3.72
CA GLN A 119 -21.86 -7.93 -3.71
C GLN A 119 -21.75 -9.41 -4.09
N THR A 120 -20.66 -9.81 -4.74
CA THR A 120 -20.41 -11.21 -5.12
C THR A 120 -19.48 -11.96 -4.16
N LEU A 121 -18.91 -11.26 -3.16
CA LEU A 121 -17.97 -11.85 -2.21
C LEU A 121 -18.72 -12.48 -1.03
N PRO A 122 -18.46 -13.76 -0.71
CA PRO A 122 -19.06 -14.42 0.45
C PRO A 122 -18.76 -13.68 1.76
N GLY A 123 -19.80 -13.35 2.53
CA GLY A 123 -19.68 -12.63 3.81
C GLY A 123 -19.50 -11.12 3.70
N HIS A 124 -19.57 -10.55 2.50
CA HIS A 124 -19.47 -9.11 2.21
C HIS A 124 -20.69 -8.54 1.49
N GLU A 125 -21.75 -9.33 1.34
CA GLU A 125 -22.94 -8.98 0.55
C GLU A 125 -23.69 -7.76 1.09
N GLU A 126 -23.54 -7.49 2.38
CA GLU A 126 -24.16 -6.35 3.09
C GLU A 126 -23.22 -5.17 3.28
N ASP A 127 -21.94 -5.30 2.89
CA ASP A 127 -20.98 -4.21 3.04
C ASP A 127 -21.37 -3.02 2.16
N SER A 128 -21.52 -1.88 2.79
CA SER A 128 -21.86 -0.62 2.12
C SER A 128 -20.63 0.23 1.80
N GLU A 129 -19.50 -0.07 2.41
CA GLU A 129 -18.27 0.69 2.27
C GLU A 129 -17.14 -0.16 1.69
N TYR A 130 -16.33 0.48 0.85
CA TYR A 130 -15.11 -0.10 0.30
C TYR A 130 -13.92 0.84 0.46
N LEU A 131 -12.80 0.34 0.96
CA LEU A 131 -11.63 1.16 1.21
C LEU A 131 -10.78 1.32 -0.04
N LEU A 132 -10.79 2.49 -0.66
CA LEU A 132 -9.81 2.87 -1.69
C LEU A 132 -8.62 3.53 -1.01
N GLY A 133 -7.48 2.84 -1.01
CA GLY A 133 -6.27 3.28 -0.32
C GLY A 133 -5.28 3.96 -1.24
N VAL A 134 -4.48 4.86 -0.66
CA VAL A 134 -3.36 5.56 -1.32
C VAL A 134 -3.81 6.34 -2.56
N VAL A 135 -5.00 6.95 -2.47
CA VAL A 135 -5.56 7.78 -3.55
C VAL A 135 -4.64 8.98 -3.79
N HIS A 136 -4.07 9.07 -4.98
CA HIS A 136 -3.20 10.19 -5.37
C HIS A 136 -3.95 11.54 -5.33
N GLU A 137 -3.26 12.62 -4.99
CA GLU A 137 -3.86 13.95 -4.85
C GLU A 137 -4.61 14.42 -6.10
N LYS A 138 -4.18 14.03 -7.29
CA LYS A 138 -4.86 14.32 -8.57
C LYS A 138 -6.19 13.57 -8.74
N PHE A 139 -6.39 12.44 -8.05
CA PHE A 139 -7.65 11.69 -8.06
C PHE A 139 -8.61 12.08 -6.94
N PHE A 140 -8.08 12.54 -5.81
CA PHE A 140 -8.89 12.76 -4.62
C PHE A 140 -10.11 13.67 -4.84
N PRO A 141 -10.04 14.82 -5.56
CA PRO A 141 -11.21 15.65 -5.83
C PRO A 141 -12.34 14.90 -6.54
N LEU A 142 -12.01 13.96 -7.41
CA LEU A 142 -12.97 13.17 -8.20
C LEU A 142 -13.54 12.00 -7.41
N VAL A 143 -12.78 11.43 -6.47
CA VAL A 143 -13.18 10.33 -5.60
C VAL A 143 -14.02 10.83 -4.43
N LYS A 144 -13.73 12.04 -3.91
CA LYS A 144 -14.37 12.61 -2.73
C LYS A 144 -15.91 12.61 -2.76
N PRO A 145 -16.60 12.87 -3.89
CA PRO A 145 -18.08 12.80 -3.96
C PRO A 145 -18.67 11.42 -3.69
N TYR A 146 -17.86 10.38 -3.80
CA TYR A 146 -18.25 8.98 -3.55
C TYR A 146 -17.87 8.48 -2.16
N ALA A 147 -17.20 9.32 -1.37
CA ALA A 147 -16.83 8.98 0.01
C ALA A 147 -18.08 8.95 0.90
N GLY A 148 -18.09 8.03 1.87
CA GLY A 148 -19.02 8.05 2.98
C GLY A 148 -18.75 9.22 3.93
N ASP A 149 -19.52 9.30 5.00
CA ASP A 149 -19.50 10.43 5.95
C ASP A 149 -18.23 10.49 6.83
N ALA A 150 -17.40 9.44 6.79
CA ALA A 150 -16.18 9.39 7.61
C ALA A 150 -15.14 10.43 7.17
N PRO A 151 -14.46 11.10 8.13
CA PRO A 151 -13.40 12.05 7.81
C PRO A 151 -12.26 11.38 7.03
N THR A 152 -11.86 11.99 5.93
CA THR A 152 -10.77 11.52 5.07
C THR A 152 -9.58 12.48 5.14
N PRO A 153 -8.74 12.41 6.19
CA PRO A 153 -7.58 13.29 6.31
C PRO A 153 -6.53 12.95 5.26
N PRO A 154 -5.75 13.93 4.79
CA PRO A 154 -4.62 13.68 3.93
C PRO A 154 -3.50 12.97 4.69
N TYR A 155 -2.82 12.06 3.99
CA TYR A 155 -1.57 11.43 4.37
C TYR A 155 -0.45 11.95 3.48
N ARG A 156 0.78 11.89 3.95
CA ARG A 156 1.98 12.04 3.13
C ARG A 156 2.53 10.66 2.85
N LEU A 157 2.80 10.37 1.59
CA LEU A 157 3.53 9.17 1.22
C LEU A 157 5.02 9.42 1.39
N PHE A 158 5.72 8.44 1.93
CA PHE A 158 7.17 8.39 2.03
C PHE A 158 7.65 7.13 1.34
N PHE A 159 8.76 7.19 0.65
CA PHE A 159 9.33 6.04 -0.02
C PHE A 159 10.85 6.04 0.08
N CYS A 160 11.41 4.86 0.05
CA CYS A 160 12.85 4.63 -0.04
C CYS A 160 13.07 3.86 -1.35
N PRO A 161 13.78 4.44 -2.33
CA PRO A 161 14.22 3.72 -3.50
C PRO A 161 15.03 2.49 -3.08
N PRO A 162 15.24 1.48 -3.98
CA PRO A 162 16.10 0.38 -3.66
C PRO A 162 17.43 0.93 -3.15
N PRO A 163 17.81 0.61 -1.91
CA PRO A 163 19.06 1.13 -1.41
C PRO A 163 20.19 0.50 -2.21
N ASP A 164 21.10 1.33 -2.67
CA ASP A 164 22.43 0.85 -2.96
C ASP A 164 22.91 0.13 -1.67
N THR A 165 23.24 -1.13 -1.77
CA THR A 165 23.53 -2.02 -0.61
C THR A 165 24.61 -1.45 0.32
N GLU A 166 25.40 -0.51 -0.14
CA GLU A 166 26.39 0.25 0.64
C GLU A 166 25.74 1.32 1.52
N VAL A 167 24.68 2.00 1.08
CA VAL A 167 24.04 3.09 1.84
C VAL A 167 23.34 2.55 3.09
N ILE A 168 22.69 1.39 3.02
CA ILE A 168 22.04 0.79 4.21
C ILE A 168 23.08 0.43 5.28
N LYS A 169 24.29 0.02 4.89
CA LYS A 169 25.35 -0.33 5.84
C LYS A 169 25.88 0.88 6.60
N THR A 170 25.86 2.07 6.01
CA THR A 170 26.40 3.29 6.62
C THR A 170 25.38 4.02 7.48
N THR A 171 24.07 3.87 7.22
CA THR A 171 23.02 4.67 7.87
C THR A 171 22.73 4.24 9.32
N VAL A 172 23.11 3.06 9.73
CA VAL A 172 22.86 2.53 11.09
C VAL A 172 24.17 2.45 11.93
N THR A 173 25.13 3.30 11.66
CA THR A 173 26.23 3.55 12.59
C THR A 173 25.74 4.46 13.73
N GLY A 174 24.76 3.96 14.49
CA GLY A 174 24.33 4.55 15.76
C GLY A 174 25.03 3.89 16.94
N PRO A 175 24.98 4.50 18.13
CA PRO A 175 25.64 3.97 19.29
C PRO A 175 25.11 2.58 19.61
N ASP A 176 26.00 1.61 19.54
CA ASP A 176 25.89 0.26 20.10
C ASP A 176 24.62 -0.52 19.75
N THR A 177 24.41 -0.75 18.44
CA THR A 177 23.36 -1.68 17.96
C THR A 177 23.63 -3.11 18.44
N SER A 178 24.85 -3.44 18.83
CA SER A 178 25.26 -4.74 19.39
C SER A 178 24.57 -5.08 20.72
N ARG A 179 24.08 -4.06 21.42
CA ARG A 179 23.34 -4.22 22.67
C ARG A 179 21.95 -4.83 22.47
N TRP A 180 21.31 -4.64 21.34
CA TRP A 180 19.91 -5.00 21.14
C TRP A 180 19.75 -6.35 20.43
N LEU A 181 18.81 -7.14 20.90
CA LEU A 181 18.44 -8.37 20.20
C LEU A 181 17.46 -8.03 19.06
N VAL A 182 17.89 -8.28 17.81
CA VAL A 182 17.09 -8.06 16.61
C VAL A 182 16.42 -9.36 16.19
N THR A 183 15.09 -9.36 16.13
CA THR A 183 14.26 -10.53 15.74
C THR A 183 13.14 -10.11 14.80
N GLY A 184 12.24 -11.04 14.41
CA GLY A 184 10.88 -10.73 13.98
C GLY A 184 9.94 -10.61 15.19
N LEU A 185 8.68 -10.24 14.95
CA LEU A 185 7.62 -10.43 15.92
C LEU A 185 7.36 -11.91 16.14
N GLU A 186 6.85 -12.26 17.32
CA GLU A 186 6.46 -13.59 17.71
C GLU A 186 4.97 -13.62 18.07
N GLU A 187 4.36 -14.79 18.14
CA GLU A 187 2.93 -14.94 18.48
C GLU A 187 2.59 -14.27 19.83
N SER A 188 3.50 -14.39 20.81
CA SER A 188 3.36 -13.78 22.14
C SER A 188 3.35 -12.23 22.13
N ASP A 189 3.82 -11.60 21.06
CA ASP A 189 3.89 -10.14 20.94
C ASP A 189 2.59 -9.53 20.41
N LEU A 190 1.73 -10.33 19.77
CA LEU A 190 0.62 -9.82 18.96
C LEU A 190 -0.40 -9.02 19.78
N GLU A 191 -0.67 -9.39 21.01
CA GLU A 191 -1.57 -8.63 21.89
C GLU A 191 -0.98 -7.27 22.26
N LEU A 192 0.32 -7.20 22.51
CA LEU A 192 1.02 -5.93 22.73
C LEU A 192 0.95 -5.05 21.50
N VAL A 193 1.24 -5.60 20.32
CA VAL A 193 1.14 -4.89 19.04
C VAL A 193 -0.27 -4.38 18.80
N ARG A 194 -1.30 -5.19 19.05
CA ARG A 194 -2.70 -4.82 18.89
C ARG A 194 -3.09 -3.69 19.84
N SER A 195 -2.75 -3.80 21.11
CA SER A 195 -3.13 -2.83 22.14
C SER A 195 -2.45 -1.47 21.98
N THR A 196 -1.28 -1.43 21.36
CA THR A 196 -0.50 -0.20 21.11
C THR A 196 -0.77 0.42 19.74
N SER A 197 -1.49 -0.29 18.85
CA SER A 197 -1.80 0.19 17.50
C SER A 197 -2.92 1.22 17.52
N HIS A 198 -2.75 2.32 16.79
CA HIS A 198 -3.82 3.30 16.55
C HIS A 198 -4.92 2.75 15.63
N PHE A 199 -4.61 1.76 14.82
CA PHE A 199 -5.57 1.10 13.94
C PHE A 199 -5.89 -0.28 14.49
N GLN A 200 -7.18 -0.53 14.74
CA GLN A 200 -7.64 -1.83 15.19
C GLN A 200 -7.35 -2.87 14.10
N ARG A 201 -6.58 -3.87 14.47
CA ARG A 201 -6.23 -5.02 13.62
C ARG A 201 -6.62 -6.29 14.35
N THR A 202 -7.09 -7.29 13.61
CA THR A 202 -7.34 -8.60 14.21
C THR A 202 -6.02 -9.34 14.48
N ILE A 203 -6.01 -10.22 15.45
CA ILE A 203 -4.84 -11.06 15.75
C ILE A 203 -4.49 -11.94 14.54
N GLU A 204 -5.50 -12.45 13.85
CA GLU A 204 -5.35 -13.24 12.63
C GLU A 204 -4.57 -12.47 11.57
N TYR A 205 -4.93 -11.20 11.33
CA TYR A 205 -4.20 -10.35 10.40
C TYR A 205 -2.75 -10.13 10.88
N LEU A 206 -2.54 -9.76 12.13
CA LEU A 206 -1.20 -9.52 12.67
C LEU A 206 -0.32 -10.76 12.57
N ARG A 207 -0.88 -11.94 12.83
CA ARG A 207 -0.21 -13.25 12.69
C ARG A 207 0.34 -13.45 11.29
N THR A 208 -0.42 -13.08 10.25
CA THR A 208 0.04 -13.18 8.87
C THR A 208 1.20 -12.22 8.54
N ARG A 209 1.45 -11.22 9.40
CA ARG A 209 2.53 -10.23 9.20
C ARG A 209 3.81 -10.55 9.97
N ILE A 210 3.80 -11.56 10.83
CA ILE A 210 5.00 -12.00 11.55
C ILE A 210 6.20 -12.22 10.61
N PRO A 211 6.09 -12.96 9.49
CA PRO A 211 7.23 -13.19 8.59
C PRO A 211 7.79 -11.91 7.93
N THR A 212 7.00 -10.84 7.86
CA THR A 212 7.37 -9.56 7.23
C THR A 212 7.53 -8.45 8.28
N SER A 213 7.99 -8.81 9.49
CA SER A 213 8.19 -7.90 10.60
C SER A 213 9.64 -7.83 11.05
N ALA A 214 9.99 -6.75 11.72
CA ALA A 214 11.20 -6.61 12.52
C ALA A 214 10.83 -6.18 13.94
N CYS A 215 11.57 -6.68 14.91
CA CYS A 215 11.38 -6.39 16.33
C CYS A 215 12.74 -6.20 17.01
N ILE A 216 12.86 -5.17 17.79
CA ILE A 216 14.00 -4.92 18.68
C ILE A 216 13.59 -5.28 20.09
N ARG A 217 14.39 -6.11 20.74
CA ARG A 217 14.15 -6.60 22.10
C ARG A 217 15.22 -6.12 23.07
N ASP A 218 14.82 -5.90 24.31
CA ASP A 218 15.72 -5.57 25.40
C ASP A 218 16.27 -6.85 26.04
N PRO A 219 17.57 -7.17 25.88
CA PRO A 219 18.19 -8.32 26.50
C PRO A 219 18.34 -8.18 28.01
N ASP A 220 18.28 -6.96 28.56
CA ASP A 220 18.39 -6.70 30.00
C ASP A 220 17.01 -6.78 30.71
N SER A 221 15.92 -7.05 29.97
CA SER A 221 14.60 -7.30 30.57
C SER A 221 14.59 -8.62 31.34
N ALA A 222 13.63 -8.81 32.24
CA ALA A 222 13.57 -9.96 33.14
C ALA A 222 13.56 -11.32 32.40
N ASP A 223 12.99 -11.36 31.19
CA ASP A 223 12.97 -12.54 30.30
C ASP A 223 14.01 -12.45 29.17
N GLY A 224 14.78 -11.33 29.10
CA GLY A 224 15.74 -11.05 28.03
C GLY A 224 15.13 -10.86 26.65
N ARG A 225 13.80 -10.75 26.54
CA ARG A 225 13.06 -10.80 25.28
C ARG A 225 11.98 -9.73 25.11
N ARG A 226 11.84 -8.78 26.05
CA ARG A 226 10.82 -7.73 25.96
C ARG A 226 10.92 -6.95 24.65
N PRO A 227 9.87 -6.93 23.81
CA PRO A 227 9.83 -6.10 22.62
C PRO A 227 9.76 -4.62 23.01
N VAL A 228 10.66 -3.79 22.46
CA VAL A 228 10.77 -2.35 22.75
C VAL A 228 10.60 -1.47 21.52
N ALA A 229 10.76 -2.05 20.32
CA ALA A 229 10.42 -1.40 19.08
C ALA A 229 10.05 -2.46 18.02
N TRP A 230 9.10 -2.14 17.15
CA TRP A 230 8.72 -3.03 16.05
C TRP A 230 8.14 -2.28 14.86
N LEU A 231 8.13 -2.97 13.73
CA LEU A 231 7.59 -2.56 12.45
C LEU A 231 7.14 -3.79 11.69
N MET A 232 6.11 -3.67 10.86
CA MET A 232 5.70 -4.73 9.93
C MET A 232 5.40 -4.18 8.55
N LYS A 233 5.50 -5.04 7.53
CA LYS A 233 5.03 -4.77 6.18
C LYS A 233 3.59 -5.28 6.04
N HIS A 234 2.71 -4.43 5.54
CA HIS A 234 1.33 -4.77 5.22
C HIS A 234 1.21 -5.51 3.89
N LEU A 235 0.00 -6.03 3.57
CA LEU A 235 -0.28 -6.77 2.33
C LEU A 235 -0.01 -5.95 1.06
N ASP A 236 -0.21 -4.65 1.12
CA ASP A 236 0.05 -3.74 0.00
C ASP A 236 1.51 -3.30 -0.12
N GLY A 237 2.39 -3.91 0.67
CA GLY A 237 3.81 -3.58 0.67
C GLY A 237 4.19 -2.37 1.54
N SER A 238 3.21 -1.64 2.11
CA SER A 238 3.52 -0.51 2.98
C SER A 238 4.11 -0.94 4.31
N MET A 239 5.08 -0.19 4.79
CA MET A 239 5.57 -0.29 6.17
C MET A 239 4.60 0.41 7.11
N GLY A 240 4.21 -0.27 8.19
CA GLY A 240 3.32 0.29 9.18
C GLY A 240 3.42 -0.36 10.55
N ALA A 241 2.56 0.09 11.46
CA ALA A 241 2.60 -0.29 12.87
C ALA A 241 3.96 -0.01 13.54
N LEU A 242 4.71 0.99 13.04
CA LEU A 242 5.96 1.42 13.68
C LEU A 242 5.66 1.90 15.10
N TYR A 243 6.33 1.28 16.04
CA TYR A 243 6.23 1.63 17.45
C TYR A 243 7.61 1.61 18.11
N VAL A 244 7.82 2.53 19.04
CA VAL A 244 8.96 2.52 19.97
C VAL A 244 8.38 2.81 21.35
N ASP A 245 8.64 1.90 22.30
CA ASP A 245 8.24 2.03 23.68
C ASP A 245 8.70 3.39 24.24
N PRO A 246 7.85 4.17 24.91
CA PRO A 246 8.16 5.50 25.42
C PRO A 246 9.48 5.58 26.21
N ASP A 247 9.77 4.57 27.04
CA ASP A 247 10.99 4.53 27.87
C ASP A 247 12.28 4.29 27.07
N TYR A 248 12.11 3.88 25.80
CA TYR A 248 13.21 3.56 24.88
C TYR A 248 13.36 4.58 23.74
N ARG A 249 12.54 5.63 23.72
CA ARG A 249 12.65 6.71 22.71
C ARG A 249 13.97 7.49 22.87
N GLY A 250 14.36 8.17 21.81
CA GLY A 250 15.64 8.91 21.77
C GLY A 250 16.87 8.04 21.53
N LYS A 251 16.75 6.70 21.54
CA LYS A 251 17.84 5.73 21.36
C LYS A 251 17.98 5.24 19.90
N ARG A 252 17.39 5.94 18.94
CA ARG A 252 17.38 5.62 17.48
C ARG A 252 16.78 4.25 17.11
N LEU A 253 16.01 3.62 18.00
CA LEU A 253 15.42 2.29 17.74
C LEU A 253 14.42 2.30 16.59
N GLY A 254 13.75 3.42 16.35
CA GLY A 254 12.88 3.58 15.18
C GLY A 254 13.62 3.42 13.86
N ALA A 255 14.78 4.07 13.72
CA ALA A 255 15.61 3.95 12.53
C ALA A 255 16.19 2.52 12.39
N LEU A 256 16.63 1.93 13.51
CA LEU A 256 17.15 0.57 13.54
C LEU A 256 16.10 -0.43 13.06
N VAL A 257 14.87 -0.39 13.61
CA VAL A 257 13.81 -1.36 13.22
C VAL A 257 13.36 -1.19 11.79
N VAL A 258 13.36 0.04 11.24
CA VAL A 258 13.07 0.28 9.82
C VAL A 258 14.16 -0.35 8.95
N SER A 259 15.44 -0.08 9.25
CA SER A 259 16.57 -0.66 8.54
C SER A 259 16.55 -2.19 8.56
N GLU A 260 16.31 -2.78 9.74
CA GLU A 260 16.24 -4.25 9.88
C GLU A 260 15.04 -4.86 9.14
N CYS A 261 13.91 -4.15 9.10
CA CYS A 261 12.76 -4.59 8.30
C CYS A 261 13.10 -4.61 6.80
N ILE A 262 13.77 -3.57 6.28
CA ILE A 262 14.21 -3.50 4.88
C ILE A 262 15.19 -4.64 4.56
N LYS A 263 16.18 -4.89 5.41
CA LYS A 263 17.16 -5.98 5.21
C LYS A 263 16.47 -7.34 5.15
N ARG A 264 15.62 -7.65 6.12
CA ARG A 264 14.89 -8.92 6.19
C ARG A 264 14.01 -9.16 4.98
N LEU A 265 13.39 -8.11 4.45
CA LEU A 265 12.58 -8.19 3.23
C LEU A 265 13.44 -8.48 1.99
N GLY A 266 14.64 -7.89 1.90
CA GLY A 266 15.58 -8.14 0.81
C GLY A 266 16.20 -9.55 0.82
N GLU A 267 16.28 -10.19 2.00
CA GLU A 267 16.81 -11.55 2.15
C GLU A 267 15.79 -12.64 1.77
N ASN A 268 14.49 -12.37 1.87
CA ASN A 268 13.45 -13.39 1.85
C ASN A 268 12.53 -13.36 0.61
N SER A 269 12.70 -12.43 -0.35
CA SER A 269 11.77 -12.35 -1.48
C SER A 269 12.36 -11.76 -2.75
N VAL A 270 11.77 -12.17 -3.86
CA VAL A 270 11.71 -11.52 -5.17
C VAL A 270 11.74 -10.00 -5.02
N PRO A 271 12.36 -9.25 -5.92
CA PRO A 271 13.01 -7.95 -5.69
C PRO A 271 12.12 -6.89 -5.00
N ASP A 272 11.97 -6.99 -3.71
CA ASP A 272 11.41 -5.94 -2.84
C ASP A 272 12.42 -4.79 -2.71
N LYS A 273 12.80 -4.25 -3.87
CA LYS A 273 13.77 -3.15 -3.94
C LYS A 273 13.18 -1.82 -3.49
N PHE A 274 11.88 -1.78 -3.15
CA PHE A 274 11.19 -0.54 -2.88
C PHE A 274 10.41 -0.61 -1.57
N SER A 275 10.69 0.34 -0.68
CA SER A 275 9.98 0.46 0.61
C SER A 275 9.18 1.75 0.66
N TRP A 276 7.99 1.70 1.22
CA TRP A 276 7.12 2.86 1.35
C TRP A 276 6.25 2.83 2.60
N SER A 277 5.80 3.99 3.01
CA SER A 277 4.90 4.19 4.15
C SER A 277 4.02 5.41 3.94
N THR A 278 2.96 5.55 4.71
CA THR A 278 2.12 6.75 4.73
C THR A 278 1.98 7.30 6.15
N SER A 279 1.98 8.62 6.29
CA SER A 279 1.80 9.29 7.57
C SER A 279 0.76 10.40 7.48
N THR A 280 -0.03 10.58 8.53
CA THR A 280 -1.01 11.66 8.64
C THR A 280 -0.41 12.89 9.29
N LYS A 281 -1.01 14.06 9.02
CA LYS A 281 -0.71 15.29 9.76
C LYS A 281 -0.99 15.19 11.28
N PHE A 282 -1.78 14.20 11.70
CA PHE A 282 -2.08 13.95 13.12
C PHE A 282 -0.92 13.27 13.86
N HIS A 283 0.09 12.80 13.12
CA HIS A 283 1.33 12.25 13.67
C HIS A 283 2.53 13.02 13.12
N PRO A 284 2.68 14.32 13.45
CA PRO A 284 3.77 15.15 12.91
C PRO A 284 5.14 14.56 13.21
N ARG A 285 5.33 13.95 14.39
CA ARG A 285 6.58 13.26 14.75
C ARG A 285 6.91 12.07 13.84
N PHE A 286 5.89 11.43 13.27
CA PHE A 286 6.08 10.31 12.34
C PHE A 286 6.54 10.83 10.97
N SER A 287 5.92 11.90 10.47
CA SER A 287 6.36 12.56 9.24
C SER A 287 7.77 13.14 9.39
N GLU A 288 8.05 13.78 10.53
CA GLU A 288 9.37 14.31 10.87
C GLU A 288 10.42 13.19 10.93
N PHE A 289 10.08 12.05 11.51
CA PHE A 289 10.94 10.87 11.56
C PHE A 289 11.36 10.42 10.16
N PHE A 290 10.42 10.23 9.22
CA PHE A 290 10.75 9.82 7.86
C PHE A 290 11.50 10.88 7.06
N ASN A 291 11.25 12.18 7.29
CA ASN A 291 12.02 13.27 6.67
C ASN A 291 13.50 13.29 7.09
N HIS A 292 13.83 12.73 8.26
CA HIS A 292 15.21 12.64 8.77
C HIS A 292 15.85 11.26 8.58
N LEU A 293 15.09 10.31 8.03
CA LEU A 293 15.59 8.97 7.79
C LEU A 293 16.33 8.97 6.44
N GLU A 294 17.63 8.68 6.47
CA GLU A 294 18.47 8.68 5.29
C GLU A 294 17.95 7.72 4.22
N GLY A 295 17.99 8.13 2.97
CA GLY A 295 17.47 7.37 1.84
C GLY A 295 15.95 7.41 1.67
N TRP A 296 15.21 8.08 2.58
CA TRP A 296 13.77 8.25 2.44
C TRP A 296 13.42 9.60 1.84
N GLU A 297 12.44 9.59 0.94
CA GLU A 297 11.94 10.77 0.26
C GLU A 297 10.46 10.98 0.57
N ALA A 298 10.07 12.26 0.67
CA ALA A 298 8.67 12.64 0.80
C ALA A 298 8.04 12.73 -0.59
N GLY A 299 7.07 11.88 -0.86
CA GLY A 299 6.28 11.89 -2.09
C GLY A 299 5.13 12.92 -2.04
N TRP A 300 4.00 12.57 -2.56
CA TRP A 300 2.79 13.38 -2.70
C TRP A 300 1.80 13.16 -1.57
N ARG A 301 0.73 13.97 -1.54
CA ARG A 301 -0.40 13.74 -0.64
C ARG A 301 -1.25 12.60 -1.16
N THR A 302 -1.73 11.79 -0.26
CA THR A 302 -2.58 10.65 -0.57
C THR A 302 -3.71 10.52 0.46
N TRP A 303 -4.75 9.78 0.13
CA TRP A 303 -5.92 9.57 0.98
C TRP A 303 -6.29 8.10 1.06
N TRP A 304 -6.91 7.75 2.18
CA TRP A 304 -7.62 6.50 2.39
C TRP A 304 -9.10 6.83 2.42
N VAL A 305 -9.82 6.48 1.38
CA VAL A 305 -11.22 6.88 1.17
C VAL A 305 -12.13 5.68 1.34
N ARG A 306 -13.07 5.75 2.27
CA ARG A 306 -14.18 4.79 2.35
C ARG A 306 -15.24 5.22 1.37
N LEU A 307 -15.40 4.45 0.30
CA LEU A 307 -16.41 4.68 -0.73
C LEU A 307 -17.74 4.10 -0.26
N ASP A 308 -18.82 4.85 -0.35
CA ASP A 308 -20.18 4.32 -0.22
C ASP A 308 -20.58 3.68 -1.56
N VAL A 309 -20.20 2.41 -1.72
CA VAL A 309 -20.34 1.71 -2.99
C VAL A 309 -21.78 1.32 -3.29
N VAL A 310 -22.62 1.08 -2.29
CA VAL A 310 -24.03 0.70 -2.50
C VAL A 310 -24.82 1.90 -3.00
N LYS A 311 -24.68 3.05 -2.37
CA LYS A 311 -25.38 4.29 -2.75
C LYS A 311 -24.94 4.76 -4.13
N HIS A 312 -23.65 4.88 -4.35
CA HIS A 312 -23.09 5.49 -5.55
C HIS A 312 -22.96 4.51 -6.71
N GLY A 313 -22.71 3.22 -6.46
CA GLY A 313 -22.65 2.20 -7.50
C GLY A 313 -23.95 2.08 -8.30
N ARG A 314 -25.10 2.12 -7.63
CA ARG A 314 -26.42 2.08 -8.28
C ARG A 314 -26.70 3.31 -9.17
N VAL A 315 -26.26 4.49 -8.73
CA VAL A 315 -26.46 5.73 -9.49
C VAL A 315 -25.59 5.72 -10.75
N VAL A 316 -24.33 5.34 -10.62
CA VAL A 316 -23.38 5.33 -11.74
C VAL A 316 -23.75 4.24 -12.75
N HIS A 317 -24.17 3.06 -12.30
CA HIS A 317 -24.63 1.99 -13.20
C HIS A 317 -25.81 2.42 -14.07
N ARG A 318 -26.77 3.19 -13.53
CA ARG A 318 -27.87 3.76 -14.30
C ARG A 318 -27.45 4.84 -15.30
N ALA A 319 -26.33 5.48 -15.08
CA ALA A 319 -25.81 6.55 -15.94
C ALA A 319 -24.90 6.04 -17.07
N ILE A 320 -24.44 4.79 -16.98
CA ILE A 320 -23.58 4.15 -17.99
C ILE A 320 -24.43 3.32 -18.98
N ASN A 321 -25.60 2.81 -18.56
CA ASN A 321 -26.58 2.11 -19.39
C ASN A 321 -27.63 3.09 -19.90
#